data_e1145afb16e3711531173521e7ef0653
#
_entry.id   e1145afb16e3711531173521e7ef0653
#
_cell.length_a   1.000
_cell.length_b   1.000
_cell.length_c   1.000
_cell.angle_alpha   90.00
_cell.angle_beta   90.00
_cell.angle_gamma   90.00
#
_symmetry.space_group_name_H-M   'P 1'
#
loop_
_entity.id
_entity.type
_entity.pdbx_description
1 polymer ?
#
loop_
_entity_poly.entity_id
_entity_poly.type
_entity_poly.pdbx_seq_one_letter_code
_entity_poly.pdbx_strand_id
1 'polypeptide(L)'
;MAALVSGTLTAVAMLYAKEVSSPEQTARAISAVYAGFSVAAVAGVPIGTAVCHALGWRATFGVILAMGLVLLPVLARLLPREIDVPLAEGGLLNQFAVLRDSRCWHCVLMVLFSASATYTVYTYLTPTLTGTLGLPETAVSPVLLVMGLCSAASNLFSGRLAEKGGLKPLPVFFAAQVLLFAVLPLLLVNRWLGLVGLFAMGLLMYLLNTPVQVHSLGLAEAEYPAAASLCASVQPVSYNFGIAAGSFAGSLVQDAWGLRLLGVPAAVFALLSLWQCRELLRSIQRGKTRR
;
A
#
# COMPACT_ATOMS: atom_id res chain seq x y z
N MET A 1 7.67 -12.88 11.69
CA MET A 1 6.67 -12.60 12.75
C MET A 1 6.08 -11.20 12.64
N ALA A 2 6.82 -10.10 12.67
CA ALA A 2 6.28 -8.73 12.60
C ALA A 2 5.37 -8.48 11.37
N ALA A 3 5.74 -8.95 10.18
CA ALA A 3 4.94 -8.80 8.96
C ALA A 3 3.58 -9.51 9.03
N LEU A 4 3.53 -10.69 9.66
CA LEU A 4 2.26 -11.42 9.86
C LEU A 4 1.33 -10.65 10.79
N VAL A 5 1.85 -10.14 11.91
CA VAL A 5 1.07 -9.34 12.87
C VAL A 5 0.54 -8.07 12.22
N SER A 6 1.40 -7.35 11.48
CA SER A 6 1.00 -6.12 10.77
C SER A 6 -0.11 -6.38 9.74
N GLY A 7 0.04 -7.44 8.93
CA GLY A 7 -0.98 -7.83 7.94
C GLY A 7 -2.32 -8.18 8.58
N THR A 8 -2.30 -8.95 9.67
CA THR A 8 -3.51 -9.35 10.40
C THR A 8 -4.21 -8.13 11.02
N LEU A 9 -3.46 -7.25 11.69
CA LEU A 9 -4.02 -6.03 12.28
C LEU A 9 -4.67 -5.14 11.23
N THR A 10 -4.02 -4.98 10.06
CA THR A 10 -4.57 -4.20 8.95
C THR A 10 -5.86 -4.83 8.42
N ALA A 11 -5.88 -6.14 8.21
CA ALA A 11 -7.07 -6.85 7.72
C ALA A 11 -8.26 -6.72 8.70
N VAL A 12 -8.00 -6.90 10.00
CA VAL A 12 -9.01 -6.72 11.04
C VAL A 12 -9.52 -5.28 11.09
N ALA A 13 -8.62 -4.29 11.03
CA ALA A 13 -9.01 -2.88 11.01
C ALA A 13 -9.89 -2.53 9.80
N MET A 14 -9.59 -3.10 8.60
CA MET A 14 -10.39 -2.90 7.40
C MET A 14 -11.78 -3.53 7.49
N LEU A 15 -11.86 -4.73 8.08
CA LEU A 15 -13.13 -5.42 8.30
C LEU A 15 -14.00 -4.62 9.29
N TYR A 16 -13.42 -4.18 10.40
CA TYR A 16 -14.08 -3.31 11.36
C TYR A 16 -14.57 -2.01 10.74
N ALA A 17 -13.72 -1.33 9.98
CA ALA A 17 -14.07 -0.08 9.31
C ALA A 17 -15.27 -0.26 8.37
N LYS A 18 -15.38 -1.42 7.71
CA LYS A 18 -16.53 -1.74 6.87
C LYS A 18 -17.80 -1.98 7.69
N GLU A 19 -17.73 -2.86 8.70
CA GLU A 19 -18.91 -3.30 9.47
C GLU A 19 -19.53 -2.19 10.34
N VAL A 20 -18.72 -1.26 10.84
CA VAL A 20 -19.18 -0.12 11.67
C VAL A 20 -19.69 1.04 10.81
N SER A 21 -19.43 1.04 9.51
CA SER A 21 -19.78 2.14 8.60
C SER A 21 -21.01 1.83 7.75
N SER A 22 -21.82 2.86 7.45
CA SER A 22 -22.85 2.72 6.42
C SER A 22 -22.19 2.45 5.04
N PRO A 23 -22.89 1.80 4.10
CA PRO A 23 -22.37 1.53 2.76
C PRO A 23 -21.82 2.76 2.04
N GLU A 24 -22.43 3.93 2.26
CA GLU A 24 -22.02 5.21 1.68
C GLU A 24 -20.72 5.76 2.30
N GLN A 25 -20.44 5.40 3.55
CA GLN A 25 -19.29 5.90 4.32
C GLN A 25 -18.11 4.91 4.36
N THR A 26 -18.29 3.69 3.87
CA THR A 26 -17.26 2.62 3.91
C THR A 26 -15.95 3.08 3.27
N ALA A 27 -15.98 3.76 2.13
CA ALA A 27 -14.77 4.27 1.47
C ALA A 27 -14.02 5.30 2.35
N ARG A 28 -14.74 6.14 3.07
CA ARG A 28 -14.15 7.11 4.02
C ARG A 28 -13.54 6.42 5.23
N ALA A 29 -14.23 5.43 5.79
CA ALA A 29 -13.73 4.68 6.93
C ALA A 29 -12.45 3.92 6.58
N ILE A 30 -12.41 3.23 5.43
CA ILE A 30 -11.21 2.55 4.93
C ILE A 30 -10.09 3.56 4.67
N SER A 31 -10.38 4.71 4.05
CA SER A 31 -9.37 5.73 3.80
C SER A 31 -8.84 6.36 5.09
N ALA A 32 -9.65 6.46 6.15
CA ALA A 32 -9.21 6.92 7.48
C ALA A 32 -8.22 5.94 8.12
N VAL A 33 -8.45 4.63 7.98
CA VAL A 33 -7.47 3.62 8.43
C VAL A 33 -6.14 3.78 7.67
N TYR A 34 -6.19 3.94 6.35
CA TYR A 34 -4.97 4.20 5.57
C TYR A 34 -4.31 5.55 5.89
N ALA A 35 -5.08 6.58 6.26
CA ALA A 35 -4.52 7.84 6.72
C ALA A 35 -3.67 7.67 7.99
N GLY A 36 -4.03 6.73 8.86
CA GLY A 36 -3.21 6.35 10.02
C GLY A 36 -1.79 5.91 9.63
N PHE A 37 -1.66 5.10 8.56
CA PHE A 37 -0.33 4.73 8.03
C PHE A 37 0.45 5.94 7.54
N SER A 38 -0.23 6.92 6.93
CA SER A 38 0.41 8.13 6.44
C SER A 38 0.90 9.02 7.60
N VAL A 39 0.10 9.15 8.66
CA VAL A 39 0.51 9.86 9.88
C VAL A 39 1.71 9.15 10.52
N ALA A 40 1.69 7.82 10.59
CA ALA A 40 2.81 7.04 11.08
C ALA A 40 4.08 7.21 10.23
N ALA A 41 3.96 7.30 8.91
CA ALA A 41 5.10 7.53 8.03
C ALA A 41 5.69 8.95 8.19
N VAL A 42 4.83 9.96 8.33
CA VAL A 42 5.26 11.37 8.47
C VAL A 42 5.85 11.66 9.84
N ALA A 43 5.21 11.19 10.92
CA ALA A 43 5.62 11.46 12.30
C ALA A 43 6.52 10.36 12.87
N GLY A 44 6.25 9.09 12.56
CA GLY A 44 6.93 7.95 13.14
C GLY A 44 8.40 7.85 12.75
N VAL A 45 8.72 8.12 11.48
CA VAL A 45 10.12 8.05 11.00
C VAL A 45 10.99 9.13 11.70
N PRO A 46 10.63 10.42 11.71
CA PRO A 46 11.39 11.43 12.45
C PRO A 46 11.49 11.14 13.95
N ILE A 47 10.39 10.78 14.59
CA ILE A 47 10.37 10.45 16.03
C ILE A 47 11.24 9.22 16.30
N GLY A 48 11.09 8.16 15.53
CA GLY A 48 11.88 6.93 15.67
C GLY A 48 13.37 7.19 15.48
N THR A 49 13.73 8.02 14.51
CA THR A 49 15.12 8.42 14.25
C THR A 49 15.69 9.24 15.42
N ALA A 50 14.94 10.22 15.93
CA ALA A 50 15.35 11.03 17.07
C ALA A 50 15.56 10.18 18.34
N VAL A 51 14.63 9.25 18.62
CA VAL A 51 14.76 8.31 19.75
C VAL A 51 15.97 7.37 19.56
N CYS A 52 16.16 6.88 18.33
CA CYS A 52 17.30 6.02 18.00
C CYS A 52 18.65 6.72 18.24
N HIS A 53 18.76 7.98 17.82
CA HIS A 53 19.98 8.78 18.05
C HIS A 53 20.21 9.12 19.52
N ALA A 54 19.15 9.44 20.27
CA ALA A 54 19.27 9.85 21.68
C ALA A 54 19.46 8.67 22.64
N LEU A 55 18.75 7.55 22.41
CA LEU A 55 18.61 6.46 23.38
C LEU A 55 19.00 5.07 22.79
N GLY A 56 19.38 5.04 21.53
CA GLY A 56 19.72 3.81 20.81
C GLY A 56 18.50 3.08 20.21
N TRP A 57 18.78 2.19 19.28
CA TRP A 57 17.76 1.48 18.50
C TRP A 57 16.78 0.64 19.34
N ARG A 58 17.24 0.09 20.49
CA ARG A 58 16.37 -0.67 21.40
C ARG A 58 15.27 0.18 22.03
N ALA A 59 15.56 1.44 22.34
CA ALA A 59 14.59 2.36 22.90
C ALA A 59 13.45 2.68 21.91
N THR A 60 13.72 2.68 20.60
CA THR A 60 12.69 2.83 19.57
C THR A 60 11.63 1.72 19.65
N PHE A 61 12.04 0.47 19.86
CA PHE A 61 11.09 -0.64 20.08
C PHE A 61 10.36 -0.51 21.40
N GLY A 62 11.01 0.01 22.45
CA GLY A 62 10.38 0.32 23.74
C GLY A 62 9.26 1.36 23.60
N VAL A 63 9.47 2.41 22.81
CA VAL A 63 8.42 3.42 22.51
C VAL A 63 7.25 2.78 21.78
N ILE A 64 7.50 1.94 20.76
CA ILE A 64 6.44 1.24 20.03
C ILE A 64 5.63 0.34 20.99
N LEU A 65 6.30 -0.38 21.87
CA LEU A 65 5.65 -1.22 22.88
C LEU A 65 4.79 -0.39 23.82
N ALA A 66 5.33 0.72 24.35
CA ALA A 66 4.59 1.63 25.23
C ALA A 66 3.34 2.21 24.56
N MET A 67 3.46 2.64 23.29
CA MET A 67 2.31 3.11 22.50
C MET A 67 1.26 1.99 22.35
N GLY A 68 1.66 0.76 22.06
CA GLY A 68 0.77 -0.39 21.95
C GLY A 68 0.02 -0.66 23.26
N LEU A 69 0.72 -0.63 24.38
CA LEU A 69 0.13 -0.82 25.72
C LEU A 69 -0.88 0.28 26.09
N VAL A 70 -0.67 1.51 25.64
CA VAL A 70 -1.65 2.61 25.83
C VAL A 70 -2.84 2.45 24.88
N LEU A 71 -2.61 2.04 23.63
CA LEU A 71 -3.67 1.87 22.64
C LEU A 71 -4.60 0.71 22.96
N LEU A 72 -4.12 -0.39 23.52
CA LEU A 72 -4.94 -1.57 23.85
C LEU A 72 -6.17 -1.24 24.70
N PRO A 73 -6.05 -0.57 25.87
CA PRO A 73 -7.22 -0.23 26.69
C PRO A 73 -8.12 0.81 26.02
N VAL A 74 -7.57 1.71 25.20
CA VAL A 74 -8.36 2.68 24.43
C VAL A 74 -9.21 1.96 23.39
N LEU A 75 -8.64 1.05 22.61
CA LEU A 75 -9.36 0.24 21.64
C LEU A 75 -10.41 -0.66 22.32
N ALA A 76 -10.05 -1.30 23.45
CA ALA A 76 -10.97 -2.15 24.20
C ALA A 76 -12.22 -1.41 24.73
N ARG A 77 -12.11 -0.08 24.91
CA ARG A 77 -13.24 0.76 25.35
C ARG A 77 -14.04 1.36 24.20
N LEU A 78 -13.38 1.68 23.09
CA LEU A 78 -14.00 2.40 21.97
C LEU A 78 -14.60 1.46 20.93
N LEU A 79 -14.03 0.26 20.76
CA LEU A 79 -14.54 -0.69 19.76
C LEU A 79 -15.78 -1.42 20.28
N PRO A 80 -16.84 -1.55 19.48
CA PRO A 80 -17.98 -2.37 19.80
C PRO A 80 -17.54 -3.81 20.09
N ARG A 81 -18.05 -4.40 21.17
CA ARG A 81 -17.69 -5.78 21.56
C ARG A 81 -18.38 -6.85 20.70
N GLU A 82 -19.51 -6.50 20.15
CA GLU A 82 -20.32 -7.38 19.31
C GLU A 82 -20.38 -6.74 17.93
N ILE A 83 -19.74 -7.39 16.97
CA ILE A 83 -19.90 -7.11 15.56
C ILE A 83 -20.54 -8.35 14.98
N ASP A 84 -21.68 -8.17 14.35
CA ASP A 84 -22.40 -9.22 13.66
C ASP A 84 -21.67 -9.55 12.34
N VAL A 85 -20.44 -10.08 12.47
CA VAL A 85 -19.75 -10.63 11.32
C VAL A 85 -20.41 -11.97 11.02
N PRO A 86 -21.09 -12.13 9.90
CA PRO A 86 -21.66 -13.42 9.53
C PRO A 86 -20.57 -14.48 9.63
N LEU A 87 -20.67 -15.35 10.64
CA LEU A 87 -19.79 -16.50 10.74
C LEU A 87 -19.96 -17.28 9.44
N ALA A 88 -18.84 -17.55 8.77
CA ALA A 88 -18.82 -18.23 7.49
C ALA A 88 -19.61 -19.56 7.62
N GLU A 89 -20.87 -19.56 7.22
CA GLU A 89 -21.66 -20.78 7.09
C GLU A 89 -20.90 -21.71 6.12
N GLY A 90 -20.40 -22.85 6.61
CA GLY A 90 -19.72 -23.84 5.80
C GLY A 90 -18.22 -24.01 6.01
N GLY A 91 -17.62 -23.40 7.06
CA GLY A 91 -16.24 -23.64 7.47
C GLY A 91 -15.17 -22.89 6.63
N LEU A 92 -13.89 -23.07 7.01
CA LEU A 92 -12.74 -22.41 6.39
C LEU A 92 -12.61 -22.67 4.89
N LEU A 93 -13.03 -23.82 4.39
CA LEU A 93 -12.92 -24.18 2.97
C LEU A 93 -13.78 -23.28 2.07
N ASN A 94 -14.94 -22.81 2.55
CA ASN A 94 -15.79 -21.91 1.78
C ASN A 94 -15.18 -20.50 1.59
N GLN A 95 -14.29 -20.10 2.49
CA GLN A 95 -13.55 -18.84 2.31
C GLN A 95 -12.64 -18.87 1.08
N PHE A 96 -12.08 -20.03 0.75
CA PHE A 96 -11.22 -20.21 -0.43
C PHE A 96 -11.97 -20.24 -1.77
N ALA A 97 -13.30 -20.26 -1.76
CA ALA A 97 -14.10 -20.22 -2.99
C ALA A 97 -13.81 -18.95 -3.82
N VAL A 98 -13.54 -17.82 -3.18
CA VAL A 98 -13.19 -16.56 -3.86
C VAL A 98 -11.87 -16.65 -4.66
N LEU A 99 -10.96 -17.57 -4.30
CA LEU A 99 -9.72 -17.78 -5.05
C LEU A 99 -9.95 -18.46 -6.41
N ARG A 100 -11.15 -18.97 -6.68
CA ARG A 100 -11.53 -19.45 -8.01
C ARG A 100 -11.97 -18.31 -8.94
N ASP A 101 -12.24 -17.14 -8.37
CA ASP A 101 -12.63 -15.95 -9.14
C ASP A 101 -11.39 -15.25 -9.71
N SER A 102 -11.35 -15.07 -11.01
CA SER A 102 -10.25 -14.37 -11.69
C SER A 102 -10.10 -12.91 -11.23
N ARG A 103 -11.20 -12.26 -10.79
CA ARG A 103 -11.19 -10.90 -10.26
C ARG A 103 -10.35 -10.79 -9.00
N CYS A 104 -10.40 -11.80 -8.13
CA CYS A 104 -9.56 -11.87 -6.93
C CYS A 104 -8.07 -11.92 -7.30
N TRP A 105 -7.68 -12.78 -8.24
CA TRP A 105 -6.29 -12.89 -8.68
C TRP A 105 -5.78 -11.64 -9.39
N HIS A 106 -6.61 -10.97 -10.19
CA HIS A 106 -6.24 -9.68 -10.78
C HIS A 106 -6.00 -8.61 -9.71
N CYS A 107 -6.80 -8.58 -8.63
CA CYS A 107 -6.55 -7.70 -7.49
C CYS A 107 -5.23 -8.04 -6.78
N VAL A 108 -4.99 -9.33 -6.46
CA VAL A 108 -3.75 -9.80 -5.83
C VAL A 108 -2.52 -9.37 -6.63
N LEU A 109 -2.49 -9.72 -7.93
CA LEU A 109 -1.34 -9.47 -8.79
C LEU A 109 -1.14 -7.98 -9.08
N MET A 110 -2.23 -7.21 -9.24
CA MET A 110 -2.17 -5.77 -9.41
C MET A 110 -1.52 -5.08 -8.22
N VAL A 111 -1.93 -5.43 -7.00
CA VAL A 111 -1.35 -4.88 -5.76
C VAL A 111 0.09 -5.32 -5.59
N LEU A 112 0.38 -6.61 -5.79
CA LEU A 112 1.72 -7.17 -5.69
C LEU A 112 2.70 -6.44 -6.63
N PHE A 113 2.36 -6.32 -7.91
CA PHE A 113 3.22 -5.66 -8.89
C PHE A 113 3.35 -4.16 -8.64
N SER A 114 2.28 -3.48 -8.19
CA SER A 114 2.35 -2.05 -7.85
C SER A 114 3.27 -1.80 -6.65
N ALA A 115 3.16 -2.62 -5.61
CA ALA A 115 4.06 -2.56 -4.47
C ALA A 115 5.51 -2.89 -4.88
N SER A 116 5.71 -3.93 -5.72
CA SER A 116 7.04 -4.27 -6.25
C SER A 116 7.66 -3.10 -7.00
N ALA A 117 6.89 -2.44 -7.89
CA ALA A 117 7.37 -1.27 -8.63
C ALA A 117 7.86 -0.16 -7.70
N THR A 118 7.04 0.20 -6.72
CA THR A 118 7.35 1.27 -5.78
C THR A 118 8.55 0.91 -4.90
N TYR A 119 8.57 -0.29 -4.31
CA TYR A 119 9.59 -0.68 -3.34
C TYR A 119 10.92 -1.09 -3.97
N THR A 120 10.97 -1.35 -5.26
CA THR A 120 12.23 -1.43 -6.01
C THR A 120 13.05 -0.14 -5.88
N VAL A 121 12.39 1.02 -5.80
CA VAL A 121 13.04 2.34 -5.65
C VAL A 121 13.02 2.80 -4.20
N TYR A 122 11.88 2.68 -3.51
CA TYR A 122 11.68 3.22 -2.17
C TYR A 122 12.62 2.59 -1.13
N THR A 123 12.91 1.29 -1.21
CA THR A 123 13.84 0.60 -0.31
C THR A 123 15.26 1.19 -0.38
N TYR A 124 15.64 1.69 -1.54
CA TYR A 124 16.96 2.28 -1.81
C TYR A 124 16.94 3.81 -1.83
N LEU A 125 15.91 4.42 -1.23
CA LEU A 125 15.72 5.87 -1.26
C LEU A 125 16.90 6.60 -0.62
N THR A 126 17.29 6.23 0.60
CA THR A 126 18.43 6.86 1.30
C THR A 126 19.74 6.74 0.51
N PRO A 127 20.21 5.57 0.09
CA PRO A 127 21.42 5.49 -0.73
C PRO A 127 21.30 6.18 -2.09
N THR A 128 20.09 6.29 -2.66
CA THR A 128 19.87 7.08 -3.89
C THR A 128 20.03 8.57 -3.62
N LEU A 129 19.52 9.08 -2.50
CA LEU A 129 19.65 10.49 -2.13
C LEU A 129 21.11 10.87 -1.88
N THR A 130 21.85 10.07 -1.10
CA THR A 130 23.23 10.38 -0.74
C THR A 130 24.23 10.01 -1.83
N GLY A 131 24.14 8.78 -2.35
CA GLY A 131 25.11 8.23 -3.30
C GLY A 131 24.89 8.70 -4.74
N THR A 132 23.63 8.75 -5.23
CA THR A 132 23.34 9.11 -6.62
C THR A 132 23.11 10.61 -6.80
N LEU A 133 22.30 11.22 -5.93
CA LEU A 133 21.99 12.65 -6.00
C LEU A 133 23.00 13.52 -5.25
N GLY A 134 23.93 12.93 -4.49
CA GLY A 134 24.97 13.63 -3.77
C GLY A 134 24.43 14.60 -2.71
N LEU A 135 23.32 14.25 -2.06
CA LEU A 135 22.77 15.06 -0.96
C LEU A 135 23.55 14.79 0.34
N PRO A 136 23.79 15.80 1.17
CA PRO A 136 24.37 15.58 2.49
C PRO A 136 23.41 14.78 3.37
N GLU A 137 23.92 14.01 4.32
CA GLU A 137 23.11 13.21 5.25
C GLU A 137 22.07 14.04 6.00
N THR A 138 22.41 15.31 6.31
CA THR A 138 21.50 16.25 6.95
C THR A 138 20.26 16.60 6.13
N ALA A 139 20.31 16.47 4.80
CA ALA A 139 19.17 16.69 3.90
C ALA A 139 18.25 15.48 3.77
N VAL A 140 18.70 14.28 4.18
CA VAL A 140 17.91 13.05 4.05
C VAL A 140 16.61 13.14 4.85
N SER A 141 16.67 13.54 6.13
CA SER A 141 15.49 13.63 6.99
C SER A 141 14.41 14.59 6.45
N PRO A 142 14.72 15.81 6.01
CA PRO A 142 13.76 16.70 5.37
C PRO A 142 13.14 16.09 4.10
N VAL A 143 13.94 15.44 3.26
CA VAL A 143 13.43 14.78 2.03
C VAL A 143 12.49 13.64 2.38
N LEU A 144 12.82 12.79 3.37
CA LEU A 144 11.95 11.71 3.83
C LEU A 144 10.65 12.26 4.43
N LEU A 145 10.69 13.41 5.11
CA LEU A 145 9.49 14.09 5.61
C LEU A 145 8.58 14.51 4.44
N VAL A 146 9.13 15.14 3.41
CA VAL A 146 8.34 15.51 2.20
C VAL A 146 7.79 14.26 1.51
N MET A 147 8.57 13.18 1.41
CA MET A 147 8.09 11.89 0.90
C MET A 147 6.91 11.35 1.72
N GLY A 148 6.99 11.43 3.04
CA GLY A 148 5.89 11.07 3.94
C GLY A 148 4.64 11.91 3.68
N LEU A 149 4.77 13.23 3.49
CA LEU A 149 3.66 14.11 3.12
C LEU A 149 3.07 13.76 1.75
N CYS A 150 3.90 13.46 0.75
CA CYS A 150 3.44 12.99 -0.56
C CYS A 150 2.65 11.68 -0.44
N SER A 151 3.14 10.73 0.35
CA SER A 151 2.45 9.46 0.58
C SER A 151 1.13 9.64 1.33
N ALA A 152 1.08 10.56 2.29
CA ALA A 152 -0.16 10.94 2.99
C ALA A 152 -1.18 11.53 2.02
N ALA A 153 -0.77 12.47 1.17
CA ALA A 153 -1.61 13.02 0.12
C ALA A 153 -2.13 11.93 -0.82
N SER A 154 -1.25 10.99 -1.23
CA SER A 154 -1.62 9.83 -2.06
C SER A 154 -2.76 9.01 -1.43
N ASN A 155 -2.66 8.67 -0.15
CA ASN A 155 -3.70 7.94 0.57
C ASN A 155 -5.02 8.72 0.66
N LEU A 156 -4.99 10.02 0.95
CA LEU A 156 -6.19 10.87 0.97
C LEU A 156 -6.87 10.95 -0.40
N PHE A 157 -6.07 11.07 -1.46
CA PHE A 157 -6.58 11.02 -2.84
C PHE A 157 -7.17 9.65 -3.19
N SER A 158 -6.59 8.56 -2.70
CA SER A 158 -7.10 7.21 -2.86
C SER A 158 -8.55 7.07 -2.36
N GLY A 159 -8.87 7.66 -1.20
CA GLY A 159 -10.24 7.69 -0.68
C GLY A 159 -11.21 8.41 -1.62
N ARG A 160 -10.83 9.60 -2.09
CA ARG A 160 -11.66 10.36 -3.05
C ARG A 160 -11.85 9.65 -4.39
N LEU A 161 -10.81 8.92 -4.85
CA LEU A 161 -10.92 8.09 -6.06
C LEU A 161 -11.95 6.98 -5.86
N ALA A 162 -11.91 6.29 -4.72
CA ALA A 162 -12.84 5.21 -4.40
C ALA A 162 -14.31 5.72 -4.38
N GLU A 163 -14.55 6.90 -3.77
CA GLU A 163 -15.89 7.50 -3.72
C GLU A 163 -16.44 7.87 -5.09
N LYS A 164 -15.61 8.47 -5.98
CA LYS A 164 -16.07 9.06 -7.23
C LYS A 164 -16.01 8.11 -8.43
N GLY A 165 -15.10 7.17 -8.47
CA GLY A 165 -14.87 6.37 -9.69
C GLY A 165 -14.47 4.92 -9.44
N GLY A 166 -14.21 4.50 -8.21
CA GLY A 166 -13.76 3.17 -7.87
C GLY A 166 -12.45 2.81 -8.59
N LEU A 167 -12.45 1.68 -9.30
CA LEU A 167 -11.28 1.18 -10.05
C LEU A 167 -11.05 1.86 -11.40
N LYS A 168 -12.05 2.54 -11.96
CA LYS A 168 -12.00 3.07 -13.35
C LYS A 168 -10.83 4.02 -13.63
N PRO A 169 -10.44 4.94 -12.73
CA PRO A 169 -9.34 5.87 -12.98
C PRO A 169 -7.94 5.25 -12.80
N LEU A 170 -7.82 4.08 -12.16
CA LEU A 170 -6.53 3.46 -11.84
C LEU A 170 -5.62 3.21 -13.04
N PRO A 171 -6.10 2.80 -14.24
CA PRO A 171 -5.23 2.61 -15.40
C PRO A 171 -4.43 3.85 -15.78
N VAL A 172 -4.98 5.06 -15.60
CA VAL A 172 -4.29 6.32 -15.89
C VAL A 172 -3.14 6.53 -14.91
N PHE A 173 -3.37 6.24 -13.62
CA PHE A 173 -2.33 6.37 -12.59
C PHE A 173 -1.23 5.32 -12.75
N PHE A 174 -1.57 4.08 -13.11
CA PHE A 174 -0.55 3.07 -13.42
C PHE A 174 0.25 3.41 -14.68
N ALA A 175 -0.39 3.99 -15.70
CA ALA A 175 0.33 4.48 -16.87
C ALA A 175 1.30 5.63 -16.51
N ALA A 176 0.87 6.54 -15.63
CA ALA A 176 1.75 7.58 -15.10
C ALA A 176 2.93 7.00 -14.28
N GLN A 177 2.70 5.94 -13.49
CA GLN A 177 3.79 5.22 -12.79
C GLN A 177 4.76 4.56 -13.75
N VAL A 178 4.27 3.89 -14.81
CA VAL A 178 5.13 3.29 -15.86
C VAL A 178 6.03 4.36 -16.48
N LEU A 179 5.44 5.49 -16.88
CA LEU A 179 6.19 6.59 -17.48
C LEU A 179 7.22 7.15 -16.49
N LEU A 180 6.81 7.41 -15.25
CA LEU A 180 7.68 7.95 -14.20
C LEU A 180 8.89 7.04 -13.97
N PHE A 181 8.67 5.74 -13.77
CA PHE A 181 9.76 4.80 -13.53
C PHE A 181 10.64 4.58 -14.75
N ALA A 182 10.08 4.59 -15.97
CA ALA A 182 10.86 4.48 -17.20
C ALA A 182 11.80 5.69 -17.40
N VAL A 183 11.35 6.89 -17.00
CA VAL A 183 12.14 8.13 -17.12
C VAL A 183 13.03 8.38 -15.90
N LEU A 184 12.77 7.71 -14.77
CA LEU A 184 13.49 7.92 -13.51
C LEU A 184 15.02 7.83 -13.64
N PRO A 185 15.62 6.88 -14.39
CA PRO A 185 17.07 6.83 -14.60
C PRO A 185 17.64 8.13 -15.19
N LEU A 186 16.89 8.80 -16.06
CA LEU A 186 17.27 10.08 -16.66
C LEU A 186 17.08 11.24 -15.67
N LEU A 187 16.01 11.22 -14.88
CA LEU A 187 15.76 12.23 -13.84
C LEU A 187 16.84 12.20 -12.77
N LEU A 188 17.34 11.02 -12.40
CA LEU A 188 18.38 10.86 -11.38
C LEU A 188 19.77 11.37 -11.80
N VAL A 189 19.94 11.79 -13.06
CA VAL A 189 21.18 12.47 -13.51
C VAL A 189 21.28 13.88 -12.90
N ASN A 190 20.15 14.55 -12.69
CA ASN A 190 20.09 15.87 -12.10
C ASN A 190 19.47 15.82 -10.71
N ARG A 191 20.10 16.44 -9.71
CA ARG A 191 19.65 16.43 -8.30
C ARG A 191 18.20 16.89 -8.15
N TRP A 192 17.81 17.99 -8.77
CA TRP A 192 16.49 18.57 -8.61
C TRP A 192 15.41 17.77 -9.35
N LEU A 193 15.71 17.34 -10.58
CA LEU A 193 14.79 16.49 -11.34
C LEU A 193 14.60 15.13 -10.66
N GLY A 194 15.66 14.56 -10.08
CA GLY A 194 15.60 13.34 -9.30
C GLY A 194 14.66 13.47 -8.09
N LEU A 195 14.79 14.57 -7.32
CA LEU A 195 13.89 14.84 -6.20
C LEU A 195 12.43 14.97 -6.65
N VAL A 196 12.17 15.70 -7.74
CA VAL A 196 10.80 15.82 -8.30
C VAL A 196 10.26 14.45 -8.70
N GLY A 197 11.08 13.60 -9.36
CA GLY A 197 10.69 12.25 -9.72
C GLY A 197 10.36 11.36 -8.50
N LEU A 198 11.18 11.44 -7.45
CA LEU A 198 10.95 10.69 -6.22
C LEU A 198 9.68 11.19 -5.49
N PHE A 199 9.44 12.49 -5.40
CA PHE A 199 8.20 13.03 -4.81
C PHE A 199 6.96 12.66 -5.63
N ALA A 200 7.05 12.68 -6.96
CA ALA A 200 5.98 12.19 -7.83
C ALA A 200 5.68 10.70 -7.60
N MET A 201 6.72 9.88 -7.36
CA MET A 201 6.55 8.48 -6.94
C MET A 201 5.76 8.40 -5.62
N GLY A 202 6.11 9.23 -4.62
CA GLY A 202 5.38 9.30 -3.34
C GLY A 202 3.91 9.64 -3.51
N LEU A 203 3.58 10.56 -4.42
CA LEU A 203 2.18 10.93 -4.72
C LEU A 203 1.38 9.82 -5.43
N LEU A 204 2.04 8.92 -6.15
CA LEU A 204 1.38 7.86 -6.90
C LEU A 204 1.30 6.53 -6.14
N MET A 205 2.12 6.34 -5.08
CA MET A 205 2.37 5.00 -4.51
C MET A 205 1.16 4.35 -3.83
N TYR A 206 0.20 5.13 -3.29
CA TYR A 206 -0.92 4.61 -2.50
C TYR A 206 -2.30 4.85 -3.11
N LEU A 207 -2.38 5.37 -4.34
CA LEU A 207 -3.65 5.72 -5.00
C LEU A 207 -4.58 4.51 -5.21
N LEU A 208 -4.03 3.31 -5.28
CA LEU A 208 -4.79 2.07 -5.46
C LEU A 208 -5.43 1.55 -4.16
N ASN A 209 -4.95 1.98 -2.98
CA ASN A 209 -5.26 1.35 -1.69
C ASN A 209 -6.77 1.25 -1.44
N THR A 210 -7.45 2.39 -1.34
CA THR A 210 -8.88 2.41 -1.01
C THR A 210 -9.76 1.83 -2.12
N PRO A 211 -9.56 2.16 -3.43
CA PRO A 211 -10.36 1.58 -4.50
C PRO A 211 -10.31 0.05 -4.56
N VAL A 212 -9.13 -0.53 -4.38
CA VAL A 212 -8.95 -1.99 -4.41
C VAL A 212 -9.57 -2.64 -3.18
N GLN A 213 -9.36 -2.07 -2.00
CA GLN A 213 -9.92 -2.61 -0.76
C GLN A 213 -11.45 -2.60 -0.77
N VAL A 214 -12.06 -1.47 -1.19
CA VAL A 214 -13.50 -1.34 -1.33
C VAL A 214 -14.05 -2.35 -2.35
N HIS A 215 -13.36 -2.52 -3.48
CA HIS A 215 -13.76 -3.51 -4.48
C HIS A 215 -13.69 -4.94 -3.95
N SER A 216 -12.61 -5.31 -3.26
CA SER A 216 -12.42 -6.66 -2.70
C SER A 216 -13.47 -6.99 -1.64
N LEU A 217 -13.79 -6.05 -0.75
CA LEU A 217 -14.84 -6.21 0.24
C LEU A 217 -16.24 -6.25 -0.39
N GLY A 218 -16.50 -5.42 -1.39
CA GLY A 218 -17.76 -5.43 -2.14
C GLY A 218 -17.97 -6.72 -2.92
N LEU A 219 -16.90 -7.33 -3.45
CA LEU A 219 -16.96 -8.65 -4.09
C LEU A 219 -17.35 -9.74 -3.09
N ALA A 220 -16.76 -9.71 -1.89
CA ALA A 220 -17.12 -10.65 -0.83
C ALA A 220 -18.60 -10.50 -0.44
N GLU A 221 -19.05 -9.27 -0.21
CA GLU A 221 -20.44 -8.98 0.20
C GLU A 221 -21.46 -9.48 -0.83
N ALA A 222 -21.18 -9.24 -2.11
CA ALA A 222 -22.13 -9.56 -3.19
C ALA A 222 -22.18 -11.03 -3.58
N GLU A 223 -21.03 -11.74 -3.54
CA GLU A 223 -20.91 -13.06 -4.17
C GLU A 223 -20.26 -14.12 -3.26
N TYR A 224 -19.47 -13.70 -2.25
CA TYR A 224 -18.70 -14.60 -1.38
C TYR A 224 -18.74 -14.18 0.10
N PRO A 225 -19.92 -14.10 0.77
CA PRO A 225 -20.01 -13.58 2.15
C PRO A 225 -19.07 -14.28 3.14
N ALA A 226 -18.91 -15.60 2.99
CA ALA A 226 -18.00 -16.41 3.79
C ALA A 226 -16.52 -16.00 3.65
N ALA A 227 -16.14 -15.33 2.55
CA ALA A 227 -14.77 -14.94 2.24
C ALA A 227 -14.42 -13.48 2.64
N ALA A 228 -15.28 -12.79 3.39
CA ALA A 228 -15.07 -11.39 3.75
C ALA A 228 -13.70 -11.15 4.44
N SER A 229 -13.32 -12.02 5.38
CA SER A 229 -12.03 -11.97 6.07
C SER A 229 -10.84 -12.18 5.12
N LEU A 230 -10.96 -13.13 4.18
CA LEU A 230 -9.94 -13.38 3.17
C LEU A 230 -9.80 -12.18 2.22
N CYS A 231 -10.91 -11.62 1.73
CA CYS A 231 -10.91 -10.43 0.88
C CYS A 231 -10.34 -9.19 1.59
N ALA A 232 -10.57 -9.03 2.90
CA ALA A 232 -9.95 -7.97 3.69
C ALA A 232 -8.42 -8.11 3.77
N SER A 233 -7.91 -9.34 3.80
CA SER A 233 -6.48 -9.65 3.93
C SER A 233 -5.72 -9.68 2.60
N VAL A 234 -6.42 -9.86 1.47
CA VAL A 234 -5.80 -9.96 0.13
C VAL A 234 -4.85 -8.80 -0.16
N GLN A 235 -5.29 -7.57 0.06
CA GLN A 235 -4.47 -6.40 -0.27
C GLN A 235 -3.25 -6.26 0.64
N PRO A 236 -3.34 -6.29 2.00
CA PRO A 236 -2.18 -6.21 2.87
C PRO A 236 -1.16 -7.32 2.62
N VAL A 237 -1.63 -8.55 2.40
CA VAL A 237 -0.75 -9.71 2.13
C VAL A 237 -0.03 -9.52 0.80
N SER A 238 -0.77 -9.23 -0.28
CA SER A 238 -0.19 -8.98 -1.61
C SER A 238 0.81 -7.83 -1.60
N TYR A 239 0.53 -6.78 -0.83
CA TYR A 239 1.39 -5.63 -0.67
C TYR A 239 2.72 -6.00 -0.02
N ASN A 240 2.71 -6.79 1.06
CA ASN A 240 3.92 -7.26 1.74
C ASN A 240 4.78 -8.17 0.84
N PHE A 241 4.16 -9.08 0.07
CA PHE A 241 4.89 -9.87 -0.93
C PHE A 241 5.49 -8.98 -2.02
N GLY A 242 4.76 -7.95 -2.45
CA GLY A 242 5.27 -6.96 -3.40
C GLY A 242 6.45 -6.16 -2.86
N ILE A 243 6.42 -5.75 -1.58
CA ILE A 243 7.58 -5.12 -0.91
C ILE A 243 8.80 -6.02 -0.99
N ALA A 244 8.66 -7.31 -0.61
CA ALA A 244 9.74 -8.26 -0.63
C ALA A 244 10.31 -8.47 -2.05
N ALA A 245 9.43 -8.69 -3.04
CA ALA A 245 9.82 -8.90 -4.43
C ALA A 245 10.50 -7.65 -5.04
N GLY A 246 9.95 -6.47 -4.77
CA GLY A 246 10.52 -5.20 -5.26
C GLY A 246 11.88 -4.91 -4.62
N SER A 247 12.00 -5.07 -3.29
CA SER A 247 13.28 -4.88 -2.59
C SER A 247 14.35 -5.85 -3.08
N PHE A 248 13.99 -7.11 -3.33
CA PHE A 248 14.89 -8.11 -3.89
C PHE A 248 15.33 -7.76 -5.31
N ALA A 249 14.39 -7.39 -6.19
CA ALA A 249 14.72 -6.94 -7.55
C ALA A 249 15.61 -5.70 -7.53
N GLY A 250 15.35 -4.76 -6.62
CA GLY A 250 16.20 -3.58 -6.42
C GLY A 250 17.62 -3.92 -5.99
N SER A 251 17.81 -4.92 -5.09
CA SER A 251 19.13 -5.41 -4.69
C SER A 251 19.93 -5.91 -5.88
N LEU A 252 19.32 -6.77 -6.70
CA LEU A 252 19.99 -7.34 -7.87
C LEU A 252 20.45 -6.25 -8.86
N VAL A 253 19.60 -5.23 -9.07
CA VAL A 253 19.93 -4.13 -9.98
C VAL A 253 20.97 -3.19 -9.39
N GLN A 254 20.87 -2.88 -8.09
CA GLN A 254 21.87 -2.07 -7.41
C GLN A 254 23.28 -2.68 -7.53
N ASP A 255 23.37 -3.98 -7.28
CA ASP A 255 24.65 -4.70 -7.27
C ASP A 255 25.25 -4.84 -8.68
N ALA A 256 24.40 -5.04 -9.69
CA ALA A 256 24.86 -5.25 -11.06
C ALA A 256 25.07 -3.96 -11.88
N TRP A 257 24.19 -2.97 -11.70
CA TRP A 257 24.11 -1.78 -12.59
C TRP A 257 24.01 -0.45 -11.84
N GLY A 258 23.92 -0.48 -10.51
CA GLY A 258 23.85 0.69 -9.67
C GLY A 258 22.45 1.28 -9.50
N LEU A 259 22.35 2.21 -8.55
CA LEU A 259 21.09 2.80 -8.07
C LEU A 259 20.30 3.57 -9.14
N ARG A 260 20.97 4.11 -10.17
CA ARG A 260 20.30 4.88 -11.24
C ARG A 260 19.31 4.05 -12.03
N LEU A 261 19.59 2.76 -12.21
CA LEU A 261 18.79 1.87 -13.05
C LEU A 261 17.64 1.18 -12.30
N LEU A 262 17.42 1.48 -11.02
CA LEU A 262 16.27 0.97 -10.25
C LEU A 262 14.90 1.25 -10.89
N GLY A 263 14.81 2.35 -11.66
CA GLY A 263 13.60 2.68 -12.43
C GLY A 263 13.22 1.65 -13.48
N VAL A 264 14.19 0.89 -14.02
CA VAL A 264 13.93 -0.08 -15.11
C VAL A 264 13.06 -1.25 -14.63
N PRO A 265 13.44 -2.05 -13.59
CA PRO A 265 12.56 -3.10 -13.09
C PRO A 265 11.29 -2.53 -12.46
N ALA A 266 11.32 -1.34 -11.85
CA ALA A 266 10.13 -0.68 -11.35
C ALA A 266 9.13 -0.39 -12.47
N ALA A 267 9.57 0.07 -13.65
CA ALA A 267 8.72 0.29 -14.81
C ALA A 267 8.10 -1.03 -15.34
N VAL A 268 8.86 -2.13 -15.32
CA VAL A 268 8.34 -3.45 -15.73
C VAL A 268 7.23 -3.90 -14.75
N PHE A 269 7.46 -3.80 -13.45
CA PHE A 269 6.42 -4.14 -12.47
C PHE A 269 5.19 -3.22 -12.59
N ALA A 270 5.39 -1.92 -12.79
CA ALA A 270 4.28 -0.98 -13.01
C ALA A 270 3.47 -1.33 -14.28
N LEU A 271 4.13 -1.78 -15.35
CA LEU A 271 3.47 -2.24 -16.57
C LEU A 271 2.64 -3.50 -16.34
N LEU A 272 3.17 -4.45 -15.56
CA LEU A 272 2.43 -5.65 -15.16
C LEU A 272 1.21 -5.29 -14.29
N SER A 273 1.35 -4.33 -13.38
CA SER A 273 0.23 -3.81 -12.58
C SER A 273 -0.84 -3.15 -13.45
N LEU A 274 -0.44 -2.33 -14.43
CA LEU A 274 -1.34 -1.72 -15.41
C LEU A 274 -2.10 -2.78 -16.22
N TRP A 275 -1.40 -3.82 -16.65
CA TRP A 275 -2.02 -4.92 -17.39
C TRP A 275 -3.07 -5.63 -16.53
N GLN A 276 -2.74 -6.01 -15.30
CA GLN A 276 -3.68 -6.64 -14.37
C GLN A 276 -4.89 -5.75 -14.07
N CYS A 277 -4.69 -4.45 -13.93
CA CYS A 277 -5.77 -3.49 -13.73
C CYS A 277 -6.74 -3.48 -14.92
N ARG A 278 -6.22 -3.50 -16.15
CA ARG A 278 -7.06 -3.55 -17.36
C ARG A 278 -7.84 -4.86 -17.47
N GLU A 279 -7.20 -6.01 -17.17
CA GLU A 279 -7.88 -7.30 -17.18
C GLU A 279 -8.96 -7.38 -16.09
N LEU A 280 -8.71 -6.84 -14.90
CA LEU A 280 -9.72 -6.73 -13.84
C LEU A 280 -10.94 -5.94 -14.33
N LEU A 281 -10.75 -4.78 -14.93
CA LEU A 281 -11.85 -3.96 -15.46
C LEU A 281 -12.63 -4.67 -16.58
N ARG A 282 -11.93 -5.39 -17.45
CA ARG A 282 -12.56 -6.22 -18.50
C ARG A 282 -13.38 -7.36 -17.91
N SER A 283 -12.86 -8.05 -16.89
CA SER A 283 -13.57 -9.16 -16.23
C SER A 283 -14.86 -8.68 -15.56
N ILE A 284 -14.83 -7.51 -14.91
CA ILE A 284 -15.99 -6.86 -14.29
C ILE A 284 -17.05 -6.51 -15.35
N GLN A 285 -16.63 -5.98 -16.50
CA GLN A 285 -17.57 -5.65 -17.60
C GLN A 285 -18.22 -6.90 -18.18
N ARG A 286 -17.46 -7.98 -18.44
CA ARG A 286 -17.99 -9.25 -18.95
C ARG A 286 -18.97 -9.89 -17.98
N GLY A 287 -18.74 -9.79 -16.67
CA GLY A 287 -19.66 -10.29 -15.65
C GLY A 287 -21.00 -9.54 -15.64
N LYS A 288 -21.01 -8.22 -15.93
CA LYS A 288 -22.23 -7.43 -16.04
C LYS A 288 -23.06 -7.73 -17.29
N THR A 289 -22.43 -8.12 -18.38
CA THR A 289 -23.12 -8.43 -19.65
C THR A 289 -23.75 -9.82 -19.64
N ARG A 290 -23.36 -10.69 -18.71
CA ARG A 290 -23.90 -12.06 -18.56
C ARG A 290 -25.05 -12.17 -17.54
N ARG A 291 -25.30 -11.13 -16.77
CA ARG A 291 -26.48 -11.00 -15.88
C ARG A 291 -27.54 -10.13 -16.52
#